data_9eb27c62b3ebe79f2df4453bbec63b5a
#
_entry.id   9eb27c62b3ebe79f2df4453bbec63b5a
#
_cell.length_a   1.000
_cell.length_b   1.000
_cell.length_c   1.000
_cell.angle_alpha   90.00
_cell.angle_beta   90.00
_cell.angle_gamma   90.00
#
_symmetry.space_group_name_H-M   'P 1'
#
loop_
_entity.id
_entity.type
_entity.pdbx_description
1 polymer ?
#
loop_
_entity_poly.entity_id
_entity_poly.type
_entity_poly.pdbx_seq_one_letter_code
_entity_poly.pdbx_strand_id
1 'polypeptide(L)'
;SGAGSVATAGDSGVSGAGSAAAAGDSSTTGSSSAGNTVTASTRFKRLELHNHTVESDGSLTCQELTEYLAADHVDAFAITDHNTTSGQKKIEQLLEEKHYPISLIRGMEYTTYFGHILCLNLAKYVPWNSIDQHRPELLFEAAREKGALVGIAHPFSYGDPFARGCRFEMTISDYSKVDFIEIFNNPESLHEVNERGTNLWMSLIFSGYQITATSGMDLHNRAKLAGCYATYI
;
A
#
# COMPACT_ATOMS: atom_id res chain seq x y z
N SER A 1 32.47 -13.36 -37.35
CA SER A 1 32.03 -13.23 -38.74
C SER A 1 30.55 -13.57 -38.88
N GLY A 2 29.76 -12.59 -39.28
CA GLY A 2 28.37 -12.79 -39.61
C GLY A 2 27.50 -11.57 -39.26
N ALA A 3 27.65 -10.51 -40.04
CA ALA A 3 26.75 -9.38 -40.05
C ALA A 3 25.55 -9.65 -41.01
N GLY A 4 24.44 -9.01 -40.72
CA GLY A 4 23.24 -8.97 -41.60
C GLY A 4 22.16 -8.18 -40.85
N SER A 5 22.02 -6.99 -41.08
CA SER A 5 21.47 -6.12 -42.12
C SER A 5 19.97 -5.87 -41.98
N VAL A 6 19.68 -4.68 -41.55
CA VAL A 6 18.58 -3.72 -41.71
C VAL A 6 17.53 -4.04 -42.84
N ALA A 7 16.27 -3.78 -42.50
CA ALA A 7 15.27 -3.31 -43.46
C ALA A 7 14.26 -2.35 -42.80
N THR A 8 14.26 -1.15 -43.31
CA THR A 8 13.28 -0.06 -43.15
C THR A 8 12.24 -0.15 -44.26
N ALA A 9 11.00 0.25 -44.03
CA ALA A 9 9.99 0.90 -44.85
C ALA A 9 8.60 0.59 -44.30
N GLY A 10 7.60 1.41 -44.27
CA GLY A 10 7.37 2.70 -44.90
C GLY A 10 6.02 3.24 -44.43
N ASP A 11 5.95 4.51 -44.55
CA ASP A 11 4.85 5.44 -44.32
C ASP A 11 3.66 5.19 -45.25
N SER A 12 2.43 5.39 -44.74
CA SER A 12 1.30 5.84 -45.57
C SER A 12 0.22 6.49 -44.69
N GLY A 13 0.15 7.81 -44.81
CA GLY A 13 -0.95 8.64 -44.34
C GLY A 13 -2.17 8.54 -45.26
N VAL A 14 -3.37 8.71 -44.67
CA VAL A 14 -4.56 9.17 -45.40
C VAL A 14 -5.32 10.16 -44.53
N SER A 15 -5.41 11.34 -45.05
CA SER A 15 -6.26 12.46 -44.65
C SER A 15 -7.70 12.27 -45.12
N GLY A 16 -8.68 12.71 -44.32
CA GLY A 16 -10.06 12.80 -44.74
C GLY A 16 -10.81 13.85 -43.89
N ALA A 17 -10.95 15.03 -44.47
CA ALA A 17 -11.78 16.11 -43.95
C ALA A 17 -13.21 16.05 -44.50
N GLY A 18 -14.18 16.64 -43.78
CA GLY A 18 -15.57 16.89 -44.22
C GLY A 18 -16.41 17.26 -43.04
N SER A 19 -16.60 18.44 -42.77
CA SER A 19 -17.43 19.56 -43.18
C SER A 19 -18.94 19.43 -42.89
N ALA A 20 -19.37 20.25 -41.95
CA ALA A 20 -20.38 21.28 -41.93
C ALA A 20 -21.90 20.98 -41.82
N ALA A 21 -22.48 21.62 -40.80
CA ALA A 21 -23.69 22.49 -40.80
C ALA A 21 -25.09 21.81 -40.73
N ALA A 22 -25.95 22.18 -39.79
CA ALA A 22 -26.76 23.39 -39.82
C ALA A 22 -27.70 23.45 -38.59
N ALA A 23 -28.08 24.65 -38.24
CA ALA A 23 -28.90 25.13 -37.17
C ALA A 23 -30.36 24.64 -37.20
N GLY A 24 -30.98 24.53 -36.03
CA GLY A 24 -32.40 24.44 -35.78
C GLY A 24 -32.73 24.98 -34.41
N ASP A 25 -33.24 26.21 -34.39
CA ASP A 25 -33.79 26.93 -33.25
C ASP A 25 -35.19 26.41 -32.94
N SER A 26 -35.45 26.01 -31.69
CA SER A 26 -36.79 26.00 -31.13
C SER A 26 -36.78 26.15 -29.63
N SER A 27 -37.16 27.33 -29.19
CA SER A 27 -37.45 27.72 -27.82
C SER A 27 -38.63 26.93 -27.24
N THR A 28 -38.37 26.20 -26.11
CA THR A 28 -39.41 25.83 -25.18
C THR A 28 -38.95 26.13 -23.75
N THR A 29 -39.65 27.05 -23.16
CA THR A 29 -39.56 27.40 -21.74
C THR A 29 -40.00 26.23 -20.88
N GLY A 30 -39.06 25.54 -20.24
CA GLY A 30 -39.29 24.51 -19.24
C GLY A 30 -38.61 24.90 -17.92
N SER A 31 -39.45 25.10 -16.91
CA SER A 31 -39.00 25.35 -15.53
C SER A 31 -38.02 24.25 -15.06
N SER A 32 -36.76 24.60 -14.90
CA SER A 32 -35.74 23.70 -14.37
C SER A 32 -35.74 23.79 -12.84
N SER A 33 -36.29 22.75 -12.20
CA SER A 33 -35.88 22.42 -10.83
C SER A 33 -34.40 22.04 -10.87
N ALA A 34 -33.56 22.88 -10.32
CA ALA A 34 -32.13 22.59 -10.15
C ALA A 34 -32.01 21.43 -9.15
N GLY A 35 -32.02 20.21 -9.66
CA GLY A 35 -31.55 19.05 -8.93
C GLY A 35 -30.04 19.18 -8.79
N ASN A 36 -29.58 19.45 -7.56
CA ASN A 36 -28.17 19.43 -7.19
C ASN A 36 -27.70 17.96 -7.32
N THR A 37 -27.31 17.53 -8.51
CA THR A 37 -26.54 16.31 -8.71
C THR A 37 -25.16 16.58 -8.17
N VAL A 38 -24.95 16.28 -6.89
CA VAL A 38 -23.61 16.10 -6.35
C VAL A 38 -23.01 14.92 -7.09
N THR A 39 -22.30 15.19 -8.17
CA THR A 39 -21.38 14.20 -8.76
C THR A 39 -20.32 13.97 -7.70
N ALA A 40 -20.46 12.91 -6.92
CA ALA A 40 -19.37 12.43 -6.08
C ALA A 40 -18.21 12.15 -7.03
N SER A 41 -17.22 13.02 -7.04
CA SER A 41 -15.95 12.75 -7.70
C SER A 41 -15.39 11.52 -7.00
N THR A 42 -15.37 10.40 -7.69
CA THR A 42 -14.69 9.18 -7.25
C THR A 42 -13.19 9.44 -7.33
N ARG A 43 -12.67 10.17 -6.36
CA ARG A 43 -11.23 10.35 -6.19
C ARG A 43 -10.70 9.11 -5.49
N PHE A 44 -9.72 8.47 -6.08
CA PHE A 44 -8.95 7.45 -5.40
C PHE A 44 -8.33 8.01 -4.11
N LYS A 45 -8.37 7.21 -3.06
CA LYS A 45 -7.72 7.51 -1.79
C LYS A 45 -6.31 6.95 -1.79
N ARG A 46 -5.33 7.80 -1.47
CA ARG A 46 -3.93 7.42 -1.34
C ARG A 46 -3.65 6.94 0.08
N LEU A 47 -3.18 5.72 0.19
CA LEU A 47 -2.86 5.09 1.47
C LEU A 47 -1.35 4.86 1.59
N GLU A 48 -0.80 5.13 2.77
CA GLU A 48 0.55 4.75 3.15
C GLU A 48 0.47 3.70 4.27
N LEU A 49 0.86 2.46 3.97
CA LEU A 49 0.50 1.30 4.79
C LEU A 49 1.62 0.74 5.67
N HIS A 50 2.84 1.33 5.61
CA HIS A 50 3.97 0.81 6.36
C HIS A 50 4.85 1.95 6.89
N ASN A 51 4.73 2.26 8.18
CA ASN A 51 5.40 3.39 8.81
C ASN A 51 5.82 3.09 10.24
N HIS A 52 6.99 3.62 10.62
CA HIS A 52 7.59 3.50 11.94
C HIS A 52 7.81 4.85 12.60
N THR A 53 7.70 4.87 13.91
CA THR A 53 7.95 6.05 14.75
C THR A 53 9.00 5.73 15.83
N VAL A 54 9.27 6.72 16.67
CA VAL A 54 10.10 6.54 17.87
C VAL A 54 9.50 5.55 18.90
N GLU A 55 8.31 5.02 18.63
CA GLU A 55 7.72 3.95 19.45
C GLU A 55 8.41 2.59 19.18
N SER A 56 9.08 2.46 18.04
CA SER A 56 9.97 1.35 17.71
C SER A 56 11.36 1.87 17.33
N ASP A 57 11.69 1.94 16.09
CA ASP A 57 13.03 2.31 15.59
C ASP A 57 13.01 3.42 14.52
N GLY A 58 11.84 3.99 14.23
CA GLY A 58 11.74 5.19 13.40
C GLY A 58 12.29 6.43 14.10
N SER A 59 12.68 7.42 13.33
CA SER A 59 13.23 8.70 13.84
C SER A 59 12.18 9.78 14.07
N LEU A 60 10.95 9.60 13.56
CA LEU A 60 9.87 10.57 13.66
C LEU A 60 8.99 10.25 14.88
N THR A 61 8.59 11.28 15.60
CA THR A 61 7.50 11.16 16.58
C THR A 61 6.17 10.88 15.87
N CYS A 62 5.17 10.39 16.60
CA CYS A 62 3.82 10.22 16.07
C CYS A 62 3.27 11.50 15.43
N GLN A 63 3.54 12.66 16.03
CA GLN A 63 3.12 13.97 15.50
C GLN A 63 3.85 14.29 14.20
N GLU A 64 5.17 14.19 14.18
CA GLU A 64 5.98 14.49 13.00
C GLU A 64 5.64 13.61 11.81
N LEU A 65 5.40 12.30 12.04
CA LEU A 65 4.94 11.38 11.00
C LEU A 65 3.57 11.80 10.45
N THR A 66 2.61 12.09 11.33
CA THR A 66 1.27 12.51 10.93
C THR A 66 1.31 13.81 10.11
N GLU A 67 2.06 14.82 10.57
CA GLU A 67 2.24 16.08 9.85
C GLU A 67 2.91 15.88 8.49
N TYR A 68 3.91 15.03 8.44
CA TYR A 68 4.66 14.76 7.23
C TYR A 68 3.79 14.10 6.15
N LEU A 69 3.03 13.06 6.51
CA LEU A 69 2.13 12.37 5.58
C LEU A 69 0.92 13.23 5.18
N ALA A 70 0.37 14.02 6.10
CA ALA A 70 -0.70 14.95 5.79
C ALA A 70 -0.25 16.06 4.81
N ALA A 71 0.97 16.57 4.98
CA ALA A 71 1.56 17.57 4.07
C ALA A 71 1.82 17.01 2.65
N ASP A 72 2.05 15.69 2.52
CA ASP A 72 2.19 14.99 1.24
C ASP A 72 0.86 14.50 0.66
N HIS A 73 -0.27 14.95 1.22
CA HIS A 73 -1.62 14.60 0.75
C HIS A 73 -1.96 13.11 0.78
N VAL A 74 -1.45 12.39 1.76
CA VAL A 74 -1.88 11.03 2.08
C VAL A 74 -3.26 11.10 2.72
N ASP A 75 -4.22 10.32 2.25
CA ASP A 75 -5.60 10.32 2.77
C ASP A 75 -5.73 9.46 4.04
N ALA A 76 -4.97 8.35 4.13
CA ALA A 76 -4.90 7.53 5.33
C ALA A 76 -3.54 6.82 5.43
N PHE A 77 -3.09 6.57 6.64
CA PHE A 77 -1.84 5.86 6.88
C PHE A 77 -1.98 4.81 7.99
N ALA A 78 -1.19 3.76 7.88
CA ALA A 78 -1.07 2.78 8.94
C ALA A 78 0.14 3.10 9.81
N ILE A 79 -0.05 3.04 11.14
CA ILE A 79 1.07 2.99 12.08
C ILE A 79 1.40 1.52 12.33
N THR A 80 2.62 1.12 11.99
CA THR A 80 3.04 -0.28 12.00
C THR A 80 4.36 -0.47 12.76
N ASP A 81 4.56 0.26 13.84
CA ASP A 81 5.73 0.12 14.71
C ASP A 81 6.01 -1.35 15.06
N HIS A 82 7.29 -1.71 15.11
CA HIS A 82 7.74 -3.07 15.39
C HIS A 82 7.25 -3.55 16.76
N ASN A 83 6.45 -4.61 16.72
CA ASN A 83 6.01 -5.35 17.91
C ASN A 83 5.36 -4.52 19.03
N THR A 84 4.83 -3.35 18.69
CA THR A 84 4.12 -2.47 19.62
C THR A 84 2.92 -1.78 18.98
N THR A 85 1.93 -1.48 19.78
CA THR A 85 0.75 -0.70 19.40
C THR A 85 0.69 0.64 20.15
N SER A 86 1.79 1.04 20.82
CA SER A 86 1.82 2.23 21.69
C SER A 86 1.56 3.55 20.94
N GLY A 87 1.96 3.63 19.66
CA GLY A 87 1.74 4.80 18.81
C GLY A 87 0.28 5.04 18.45
N GLN A 88 -0.55 4.00 18.37
CA GLN A 88 -1.94 4.09 17.90
C GLN A 88 -2.74 5.13 18.70
N LYS A 89 -2.79 4.98 20.03
CA LYS A 89 -3.54 5.87 20.89
C LYS A 89 -3.01 7.31 20.87
N LYS A 90 -1.70 7.50 20.75
CA LYS A 90 -1.08 8.82 20.64
C LYS A 90 -1.52 9.55 19.39
N ILE A 91 -1.55 8.84 18.25
CA ILE A 91 -1.99 9.41 16.97
C ILE A 91 -3.50 9.68 17.00
N GLU A 92 -4.32 8.80 17.57
CA GLU A 92 -5.76 9.05 17.71
C GLU A 92 -6.04 10.36 18.47
N GLN A 93 -5.41 10.53 19.62
CA GLN A 93 -5.53 11.77 20.40
C GLN A 93 -5.08 13.00 19.61
N LEU A 94 -3.96 12.87 18.89
CA LEU A 94 -3.43 13.93 18.05
C LEU A 94 -4.41 14.32 16.93
N LEU A 95 -5.03 13.35 16.26
CA LEU A 95 -6.01 13.59 15.21
C LEU A 95 -7.29 14.25 15.75
N GLU A 96 -7.74 13.85 16.94
CA GLU A 96 -8.87 14.49 17.62
C GLU A 96 -8.58 15.94 18.01
N GLU A 97 -7.37 16.24 18.49
CA GLU A 97 -6.97 17.59 18.94
C GLU A 97 -6.65 18.53 17.79
N LYS A 98 -5.96 18.07 16.77
CA LYS A 98 -5.39 18.90 15.70
C LYS A 98 -6.20 18.91 14.42
N HIS A 99 -7.12 17.96 14.25
CA HIS A 99 -7.99 17.85 13.07
C HIS A 99 -7.22 17.80 11.72
N TYR A 100 -6.09 17.07 11.69
CA TYR A 100 -5.36 16.85 10.43
C TYR A 100 -6.25 16.15 9.38
N PRO A 101 -6.14 16.52 8.10
CA PRO A 101 -6.97 15.94 7.02
C PRO A 101 -6.46 14.57 6.58
N ILE A 102 -6.17 13.69 7.52
CA ILE A 102 -5.64 12.34 7.29
C ILE A 102 -6.29 11.37 8.30
N SER A 103 -6.46 10.13 7.91
CA SER A 103 -7.04 9.09 8.77
C SER A 103 -5.99 8.09 9.24
N LEU A 104 -6.15 7.57 10.45
CA LEU A 104 -5.29 6.52 10.99
C LEU A 104 -5.89 5.14 10.70
N ILE A 105 -5.05 4.24 10.21
CA ILE A 105 -5.25 2.79 10.20
C ILE A 105 -4.41 2.23 11.35
N ARG A 106 -5.05 1.62 12.37
CA ARG A 106 -4.33 0.95 13.44
C ARG A 106 -3.59 -0.26 12.88
N GLY A 107 -2.32 -0.39 13.16
CA GLY A 107 -1.53 -1.50 12.64
C GLY A 107 -0.38 -1.86 13.58
N MET A 108 0.32 -2.89 13.21
CA MET A 108 1.56 -3.30 13.83
C MET A 108 2.34 -4.17 12.85
N GLU A 109 3.64 -4.05 12.83
CA GLU A 109 4.51 -5.01 12.18
C GLU A 109 5.05 -6.01 13.20
N TYR A 110 4.64 -7.26 13.06
CA TYR A 110 5.25 -8.36 13.80
C TYR A 110 6.60 -8.67 13.20
N THR A 111 7.64 -8.27 13.88
CA THR A 111 9.03 -8.42 13.47
C THR A 111 9.63 -9.63 14.13
N THR A 112 10.07 -10.58 13.32
CA THR A 112 10.69 -11.81 13.76
C THR A 112 12.02 -12.05 13.05
N TYR A 113 12.77 -13.03 13.50
CA TYR A 113 14.00 -13.45 12.83
C TYR A 113 13.78 -14.08 11.45
N PHE A 114 12.56 -14.54 11.15
CA PHE A 114 12.21 -15.31 9.94
C PHE A 114 11.32 -14.56 8.96
N GLY A 115 11.05 -13.31 9.22
CA GLY A 115 10.20 -12.49 8.38
C GLY A 115 9.32 -11.55 9.20
N HIS A 116 8.73 -10.59 8.50
CA HIS A 116 7.85 -9.60 9.09
C HIS A 116 6.42 -9.78 8.57
N ILE A 117 5.46 -9.55 9.45
CA ILE A 117 4.03 -9.67 9.16
C ILE A 117 3.36 -8.36 9.51
N LEU A 118 2.75 -7.71 8.51
CA LEU A 118 1.93 -6.53 8.73
C LEU A 118 0.53 -6.93 9.15
N CYS A 119 0.06 -6.33 10.25
CA CYS A 119 -1.33 -6.40 10.67
C CYS A 119 -1.95 -5.01 10.53
N LEU A 120 -2.94 -4.87 9.66
CA LEU A 120 -3.69 -3.62 9.46
C LEU A 120 -5.07 -3.73 10.12
N ASN A 121 -5.59 -2.61 10.64
CA ASN A 121 -6.81 -2.55 11.44
C ASN A 121 -6.74 -3.40 12.73
N LEU A 122 -5.54 -3.52 13.30
CA LEU A 122 -5.33 -4.26 14.54
C LEU A 122 -5.76 -3.44 15.75
N ALA A 123 -6.96 -3.69 16.26
CA ALA A 123 -7.51 -2.96 17.40
C ALA A 123 -6.87 -3.33 18.75
N LYS A 124 -6.31 -4.54 18.86
CA LYS A 124 -5.72 -5.07 20.10
C LYS A 124 -4.50 -5.90 19.78
N TYR A 125 -3.47 -5.69 20.59
CA TYR A 125 -2.24 -6.47 20.53
C TYR A 125 -2.50 -7.98 20.61
N VAL A 126 -1.81 -8.74 19.77
CA VAL A 126 -1.75 -10.21 19.81
C VAL A 126 -0.37 -10.62 20.30
N PRO A 127 -0.24 -11.48 21.33
CA PRO A 127 1.04 -11.87 21.90
C PRO A 127 1.95 -12.61 20.92
N TRP A 128 3.25 -12.44 21.06
CA TRP A 128 4.30 -13.02 20.24
C TRP A 128 4.38 -14.55 20.21
N ASN A 129 3.91 -15.19 21.27
CA ASN A 129 3.97 -16.65 21.39
C ASN A 129 3.15 -17.40 20.32
N SER A 130 2.41 -16.67 19.50
CA SER A 130 1.73 -17.22 18.32
C SER A 130 2.58 -17.17 17.04
N ILE A 131 3.80 -16.59 17.10
CA ILE A 131 4.67 -16.48 15.94
C ILE A 131 5.68 -17.62 15.96
N ASP A 132 5.60 -18.45 14.92
CA ASP A 132 6.49 -19.58 14.69
C ASP A 132 6.76 -19.63 13.16
N GLN A 133 8.02 -19.79 12.76
CA GLN A 133 8.38 -19.89 11.34
C GLN A 133 7.69 -21.04 10.59
N HIS A 134 7.26 -22.05 11.30
CA HIS A 134 6.57 -23.22 10.73
C HIS A 134 5.05 -23.17 10.91
N ARG A 135 4.56 -22.20 11.68
CA ARG A 135 3.13 -22.06 12.00
C ARG A 135 2.69 -20.59 12.09
N PRO A 136 3.04 -19.72 11.13
CA PRO A 136 2.66 -18.30 11.16
C PRO A 136 1.15 -18.11 11.11
N GLU A 137 0.41 -19.09 10.60
CA GLU A 137 -1.05 -19.06 10.50
C GLU A 137 -1.74 -18.92 11.86
N LEU A 138 -1.12 -19.35 12.96
CA LEU A 138 -1.66 -19.13 14.31
C LEU A 138 -1.73 -17.63 14.64
N LEU A 139 -0.72 -16.85 14.22
CA LEU A 139 -0.76 -15.40 14.35
C LEU A 139 -1.83 -14.80 13.44
N PHE A 140 -1.91 -15.27 12.18
CA PHE A 140 -2.89 -14.77 11.22
C PHE A 140 -4.32 -14.95 11.74
N GLU A 141 -4.63 -16.13 12.25
CA GLU A 141 -5.93 -16.44 12.86
C GLU A 141 -6.21 -15.54 14.06
N ALA A 142 -5.26 -15.42 14.99
CA ALA A 142 -5.42 -14.59 16.18
C ALA A 142 -5.57 -13.10 15.88
N ALA A 143 -4.88 -12.59 14.86
CA ALA A 143 -5.02 -11.19 14.42
C ALA A 143 -6.37 -10.95 13.72
N ARG A 144 -6.80 -11.87 12.85
CA ARG A 144 -8.11 -11.80 12.18
C ARG A 144 -9.27 -11.85 13.16
N GLU A 145 -9.17 -12.65 14.23
CA GLU A 145 -10.16 -12.63 15.33
C GLU A 145 -10.27 -11.27 16.03
N LYS A 146 -9.24 -10.41 15.90
CA LYS A 146 -9.26 -9.02 16.39
C LYS A 146 -9.66 -8.02 15.33
N GLY A 147 -10.10 -8.50 14.14
CA GLY A 147 -10.56 -7.67 13.02
C GLY A 147 -9.44 -7.15 12.13
N ALA A 148 -8.22 -7.65 12.29
CA ALA A 148 -7.09 -7.24 11.45
C ALA A 148 -7.09 -7.96 10.09
N LEU A 149 -6.55 -7.29 9.08
CA LEU A 149 -6.02 -7.88 7.86
C LEU A 149 -4.56 -8.22 8.10
N VAL A 150 -4.11 -9.36 7.60
CA VAL A 150 -2.72 -9.81 7.75
C VAL A 150 -2.03 -9.95 6.41
N GLY A 151 -0.79 -9.47 6.34
CA GLY A 151 -0.01 -9.50 5.12
C GLY A 151 1.47 -9.77 5.36
N ILE A 152 2.14 -10.15 4.28
CA ILE A 152 3.58 -10.34 4.27
C ILE A 152 4.23 -9.01 3.94
N ALA A 153 5.08 -8.51 4.84
CA ALA A 153 5.89 -7.32 4.61
C ALA A 153 7.07 -7.67 3.69
N HIS A 154 7.39 -6.79 2.76
CA HIS A 154 8.63 -6.77 1.94
C HIS A 154 9.32 -8.15 1.77
N PRO A 155 8.68 -9.19 1.19
CA PRO A 155 9.09 -10.59 1.31
C PRO A 155 10.50 -10.92 0.83
N PHE A 156 11.13 -10.05 0.05
CA PHE A 156 12.46 -10.26 -0.52
C PHE A 156 13.46 -9.18 -0.15
N SER A 157 13.17 -8.36 0.87
CA SER A 157 14.11 -7.35 1.34
C SER A 157 15.46 -7.94 1.74
N TYR A 158 16.51 -7.18 1.47
CA TYR A 158 17.84 -7.56 1.90
C TYR A 158 18.04 -7.18 3.35
N GLY A 159 18.28 -8.15 4.20
CA GLY A 159 18.55 -7.93 5.61
C GLY A 159 19.88 -8.48 6.06
N ASP A 160 20.55 -9.26 5.22
CA ASP A 160 21.82 -9.88 5.55
C ASP A 160 23.00 -8.87 5.54
N PRO A 161 23.92 -8.96 6.49
CA PRO A 161 23.95 -9.90 7.62
C PRO A 161 23.26 -9.38 8.89
N PHE A 162 22.83 -8.11 8.94
CA PHE A 162 22.47 -7.44 10.20
C PHE A 162 20.96 -7.46 10.53
N ALA A 163 20.11 -7.55 9.52
CA ALA A 163 18.66 -7.54 9.68
C ALA A 163 18.01 -8.71 8.92
N ARG A 164 18.46 -9.93 9.23
CA ARG A 164 18.03 -11.15 8.51
C ARG A 164 16.51 -11.31 8.45
N GLY A 165 15.80 -10.90 9.51
CA GLY A 165 14.34 -10.97 9.57
C GLY A 165 13.61 -10.13 8.52
N CYS A 166 14.28 -9.16 7.85
CA CYS A 166 13.67 -8.40 6.76
C CYS A 166 13.27 -9.28 5.57
N ARG A 167 13.94 -10.42 5.34
CA ARG A 167 13.54 -11.40 4.34
C ARG A 167 12.50 -12.37 4.92
N PHE A 168 11.43 -12.60 4.20
CA PHE A 168 10.42 -13.56 4.62
C PHE A 168 10.89 -15.01 4.36
N GLU A 169 11.12 -15.75 5.44
CA GLU A 169 11.58 -17.15 5.43
C GLU A 169 10.62 -18.08 6.19
N MET A 170 9.43 -17.60 6.55
CA MET A 170 8.41 -18.43 7.19
C MET A 170 7.79 -19.38 6.19
N THR A 171 7.38 -20.56 6.68
CA THR A 171 6.64 -21.53 5.89
C THR A 171 5.15 -21.30 6.02
N ILE A 172 4.50 -20.87 4.95
CA ILE A 172 3.06 -20.74 4.88
C ILE A 172 2.49 -21.98 4.22
N SER A 173 1.67 -22.72 4.94
CA SER A 173 1.02 -23.95 4.44
C SER A 173 -0.26 -23.65 3.66
N ASP A 174 -0.90 -22.52 3.94
CA ASP A 174 -2.16 -22.10 3.33
C ASP A 174 -2.21 -20.58 3.12
N TYR A 175 -1.94 -20.15 1.90
CA TYR A 175 -1.97 -18.73 1.52
C TYR A 175 -3.38 -18.12 1.49
N SER A 176 -4.45 -18.91 1.61
CA SER A 176 -5.80 -18.35 1.77
C SER A 176 -5.99 -17.58 3.08
N LYS A 177 -5.05 -17.73 4.02
CA LYS A 177 -5.00 -17.01 5.28
C LYS A 177 -4.25 -15.67 5.20
N VAL A 178 -3.64 -15.36 4.06
CA VAL A 178 -2.93 -14.10 3.80
C VAL A 178 -3.86 -13.15 3.04
N ASP A 179 -4.11 -11.97 3.58
CA ASP A 179 -5.01 -10.99 2.96
C ASP A 179 -4.29 -10.14 1.91
N PHE A 180 -3.01 -9.82 2.14
CA PHE A 180 -2.22 -9.00 1.22
C PHE A 180 -0.72 -9.34 1.25
N ILE A 181 -0.02 -8.92 0.20
CA ILE A 181 1.45 -8.94 0.12
C ILE A 181 1.92 -7.55 -0.26
N GLU A 182 2.89 -7.04 0.48
CA GLU A 182 3.58 -5.81 0.14
C GLU A 182 4.57 -6.09 -1.00
N ILE A 183 4.14 -5.80 -2.22
CA ILE A 183 4.93 -6.07 -3.43
C ILE A 183 5.91 -4.95 -3.76
N PHE A 184 5.64 -3.73 -3.26
CA PHE A 184 6.53 -2.60 -3.34
C PHE A 184 6.81 -2.07 -1.94
N ASN A 185 8.08 -2.05 -1.58
CA ASN A 185 8.62 -1.50 -0.36
C ASN A 185 9.77 -0.55 -0.72
N ASN A 186 9.95 0.52 0.03
CA ASN A 186 10.94 1.59 -0.19
C ASN A 186 10.67 2.48 -1.43
N PRO A 187 11.40 3.61 -1.57
CA PRO A 187 11.19 4.59 -2.64
C PRO A 187 11.70 4.15 -4.03
N GLU A 188 12.47 3.07 -4.13
CA GLU A 188 13.07 2.64 -5.39
C GLU A 188 12.17 1.64 -6.13
N SER A 189 11.36 2.16 -7.02
CA SER A 189 10.35 1.44 -7.76
C SER A 189 10.88 0.25 -8.57
N LEU A 190 12.06 0.36 -9.13
CA LEU A 190 12.66 -0.67 -10.00
C LEU A 190 13.63 -1.59 -9.24
N HIS A 191 13.58 -1.57 -7.91
CA HIS A 191 14.44 -2.45 -7.14
C HIS A 191 14.06 -3.92 -7.36
N GLU A 192 15.06 -4.81 -7.51
CA GLU A 192 14.83 -6.23 -7.83
C GLU A 192 14.02 -6.98 -6.77
N VAL A 193 14.04 -6.54 -5.51
CA VAL A 193 13.23 -7.13 -4.44
C VAL A 193 11.74 -6.93 -4.68
N ASN A 194 11.35 -5.80 -5.26
CA ASN A 194 9.98 -5.48 -5.63
C ASN A 194 9.51 -6.34 -6.82
N GLU A 195 10.38 -6.59 -7.80
CA GLU A 195 10.10 -7.52 -8.89
C GLU A 195 9.83 -8.93 -8.35
N ARG A 196 10.65 -9.41 -7.42
CA ARG A 196 10.45 -10.71 -6.78
C ARG A 196 9.15 -10.78 -5.99
N GLY A 197 8.81 -9.71 -5.24
CA GLY A 197 7.55 -9.58 -4.51
C GLY A 197 6.34 -9.65 -5.46
N THR A 198 6.42 -8.92 -6.56
CA THR A 198 5.39 -8.94 -7.61
C THR A 198 5.25 -10.34 -8.23
N ASN A 199 6.35 -11.01 -8.54
CA ASN A 199 6.33 -12.35 -9.12
C ASN A 199 5.74 -13.39 -8.16
N LEU A 200 6.04 -13.30 -6.86
CA LEU A 200 5.41 -14.13 -5.84
C LEU A 200 3.89 -13.91 -5.82
N TRP A 201 3.44 -12.66 -5.73
CA TRP A 201 2.03 -12.32 -5.73
C TRP A 201 1.31 -12.82 -6.98
N MET A 202 1.86 -12.59 -8.18
CA MET A 202 1.30 -13.08 -9.44
C MET A 202 1.18 -14.61 -9.46
N SER A 203 2.21 -15.33 -8.99
CA SER A 203 2.21 -16.78 -8.89
C SER A 203 1.06 -17.30 -8.02
N LEU A 204 0.80 -16.63 -6.90
CA LEU A 204 -0.28 -16.98 -5.99
C LEU A 204 -1.65 -16.69 -6.60
N ILE A 205 -1.83 -15.55 -7.27
CA ILE A 205 -3.07 -15.23 -8.00
C ILE A 205 -3.34 -16.26 -9.10
N PHE A 206 -2.34 -16.62 -9.89
CA PHE A 206 -2.49 -17.67 -10.92
C PHE A 206 -2.77 -19.06 -10.33
N SER A 207 -2.38 -19.29 -9.08
CA SER A 207 -2.72 -20.50 -8.33
C SER A 207 -4.12 -20.47 -7.71
N GLY A 208 -4.87 -19.38 -7.90
CA GLY A 208 -6.26 -19.23 -7.46
C GLY A 208 -6.45 -18.59 -6.09
N TYR A 209 -5.39 -18.10 -5.44
CA TYR A 209 -5.52 -17.37 -4.18
C TYR A 209 -6.03 -15.94 -4.41
N GLN A 210 -6.81 -15.42 -3.47
CA GLN A 210 -7.34 -14.06 -3.48
C GLN A 210 -6.52 -13.20 -2.50
N ILE A 211 -5.42 -12.65 -2.99
CA ILE A 211 -4.47 -11.87 -2.19
C ILE A 211 -4.32 -10.49 -2.81
N THR A 212 -4.46 -9.45 -2.00
CA THR A 212 -4.30 -8.06 -2.46
C THR A 212 -2.82 -7.71 -2.57
N ALA A 213 -2.43 -7.02 -3.63
CA ALA A 213 -1.12 -6.38 -3.72
C ALA A 213 -1.16 -5.02 -3.02
N THR A 214 -0.17 -4.75 -2.17
CA THR A 214 -0.03 -3.46 -1.49
C THR A 214 1.35 -2.86 -1.72
N SER A 215 1.48 -1.60 -1.38
CA SER A 215 2.74 -0.85 -1.36
C SER A 215 2.83 -0.12 -0.03
N GLY A 216 4.02 -0.06 0.53
CA GLY A 216 4.36 0.71 1.71
C GLY A 216 5.79 1.25 1.62
N MET A 217 6.05 2.35 2.30
CA MET A 217 7.36 2.99 2.28
C MET A 217 8.33 2.40 3.30
N ASP A 218 7.81 1.68 4.29
CA ASP A 218 8.60 1.22 5.45
C ASP A 218 9.36 2.40 6.07
N LEU A 219 8.60 3.47 6.34
CA LEU A 219 9.13 4.80 6.60
C LEU A 219 9.71 4.89 8.00
N HIS A 220 11.03 4.96 8.13
CA HIS A 220 11.76 5.13 9.39
C HIS A 220 12.27 6.55 9.61
N ASN A 221 12.30 7.36 8.57
CA ASN A 221 12.76 8.74 8.62
C ASN A 221 12.09 9.58 7.52
N ARG A 222 12.37 10.88 7.47
CA ARG A 222 11.87 11.74 6.40
C ARG A 222 12.52 11.34 5.07
N ALA A 223 11.74 10.76 4.18
CA ALA A 223 12.11 10.43 2.82
C ALA A 223 11.31 11.30 1.84
N LYS A 224 11.77 11.42 0.61
CA LYS A 224 11.01 12.10 -0.42
C LYS A 224 9.90 11.16 -0.92
N LEU A 225 8.65 11.45 -0.58
CA LEU A 225 7.49 10.64 -0.98
C LEU A 225 7.03 10.89 -2.42
N ALA A 226 7.37 12.04 -3.02
CA ALA A 226 6.99 12.36 -4.39
C ALA A 226 7.61 11.36 -5.39
N GLY A 227 6.76 10.68 -6.16
CA GLY A 227 7.17 9.65 -7.12
C GLY A 227 7.34 8.25 -6.53
N CYS A 228 7.06 8.06 -5.26
CA CYS A 228 7.00 6.75 -4.64
C CYS A 228 5.68 6.05 -4.96
N TYR A 229 5.68 4.72 -4.87
CA TYR A 229 4.45 3.95 -4.95
C TYR A 229 3.57 4.20 -3.72
N ALA A 230 2.27 4.05 -3.90
CA ALA A 230 1.31 4.06 -2.83
C ALA A 230 0.18 3.08 -3.15
N THR A 231 -0.53 2.63 -2.15
CA THR A 231 -1.77 1.87 -2.34
C THR A 231 -2.90 2.85 -2.56
N TYR A 232 -3.74 2.59 -3.57
CA TYR A 232 -4.92 3.40 -3.89
C TYR A 232 -6.19 2.56 -3.80
N ILE A 233 -7.25 3.13 -3.23
CA ILE A 233 -8.59 2.53 -3.13
C ILE A 233 -9.67 3.47 -3.64
#